data_8edff09e5ca9c12cf11e654c8222bdf6
#
_entry.id   8edff09e5ca9c12cf11e654c8222bdf6
#
_cell.length_a   1.000
_cell.length_b   1.000
_cell.length_c   1.000
_cell.angle_alpha   90.00
_cell.angle_beta   90.00
_cell.angle_gamma   90.00
#
_symmetry.space_group_name_H-M   'P 1'
#
loop_
_entity.id
_entity.type
_entity.pdbx_description
1 polymer ?
#
loop_
_entity_poly.entity_id
_entity_poly.type
_entity_poly.pdbx_seq_one_letter_code
_entity_poly.pdbx_strand_id
1 'polypeptide(L)'
;MTKQLRMYTVKPGEMDAWCEEWRDKVVPLRRKHGFEVLGAWVIEETNQFVWVLEHEGKEDWSVPDARYYESPERKGLKPDPARHLEKTPHWFVRDP
;
A
#
# COMPACT_ATOMS: atom_id res chain seq x y z
N MET A 1 -16.39 -8.22 -1.44
CA MET A 1 -15.07 -7.71 -1.02
C MET A 1 -14.22 -7.41 -2.23
N THR A 2 -13.59 -6.26 -2.26
CA THR A 2 -12.71 -5.88 -3.36
C THR A 2 -11.26 -6.04 -2.91
N LYS A 3 -10.45 -6.69 -3.75
CA LYS A 3 -9.03 -6.92 -3.50
C LYS A 3 -8.20 -6.25 -4.57
N GLN A 4 -7.11 -5.63 -4.16
CA GLN A 4 -6.15 -5.03 -5.09
C GLN A 4 -4.74 -5.52 -4.76
N LEU A 5 -4.04 -6.00 -5.77
CA LEU A 5 -2.63 -6.35 -5.68
C LEU A 5 -1.81 -5.15 -6.12
N ARG A 6 -0.81 -4.77 -5.33
CA ARG A 6 0.11 -3.69 -5.62
C ARG A 6 1.52 -4.25 -5.73
N MET A 7 2.20 -3.91 -6.80
CA MET A 7 3.57 -4.36 -7.03
C MET A 7 4.47 -3.15 -7.27
N TYR A 8 5.16 -2.74 -6.22
CA TYR A 8 5.97 -1.53 -6.24
C TYR A 8 7.42 -1.83 -6.61
N THR A 9 8.02 -0.97 -7.43
CA THR A 9 9.46 -0.96 -7.59
C THR A 9 10.04 0.04 -6.61
N VAL A 10 10.92 -0.42 -5.74
CA VAL A 10 11.55 0.40 -4.70
C VAL A 10 12.87 0.95 -5.24
N LYS A 11 13.23 2.15 -4.84
CA LYS A 11 14.50 2.75 -5.22
C LYS A 11 15.67 1.93 -4.67
N PRO A 12 16.81 1.85 -5.39
CA PRO A 12 17.97 1.09 -4.93
C PRO A 12 18.41 1.47 -3.52
N GLY A 13 18.63 0.46 -2.67
CA GLY A 13 19.09 0.66 -1.30
C GLY A 13 18.04 1.12 -0.30
N GLU A 14 16.78 1.28 -0.71
CA GLU A 14 15.72 1.82 0.15
C GLU A 14 14.69 0.79 0.61
N MET A 15 14.88 -0.48 0.27
CA MET A 15 13.88 -1.51 0.59
C MET A 15 13.64 -1.66 2.09
N ASP A 16 14.71 -1.73 2.90
CA ASP A 16 14.55 -1.94 4.34
C ASP A 16 13.85 -0.75 4.99
N ALA A 17 14.20 0.47 4.60
CA ALA A 17 13.54 1.68 5.09
C ALA A 17 12.07 1.73 4.67
N TRP A 18 11.78 1.36 3.42
CA TRP A 18 10.41 1.27 2.94
C TRP A 18 9.59 0.26 3.75
N CYS A 19 10.12 -0.95 3.95
CA CYS A 19 9.43 -2.01 4.70
C CYS A 19 9.12 -1.58 6.13
N GLU A 20 10.04 -0.91 6.79
CA GLU A 20 9.83 -0.40 8.14
C GLU A 20 8.71 0.66 8.19
N GLU A 21 8.75 1.64 7.31
CA GLU A 21 7.73 2.68 7.25
C GLU A 21 6.37 2.12 6.80
N TRP A 22 6.36 1.18 5.87
CA TRP A 22 5.14 0.51 5.44
C TRP A 22 4.48 -0.21 6.62
N ARG A 23 5.24 -1.01 7.36
CA ARG A 23 4.74 -1.77 8.49
C ARG A 23 4.26 -0.87 9.64
N ASP A 24 5.03 0.16 9.95
CA ASP A 24 4.79 0.96 11.15
C ASP A 24 3.85 2.16 10.92
N LYS A 25 3.72 2.62 9.68
CA LYS A 25 2.95 3.84 9.35
C LYS A 25 1.84 3.59 8.33
N VAL A 26 2.15 2.93 7.23
CA VAL A 26 1.16 2.73 6.14
C VAL A 26 0.10 1.73 6.55
N VAL A 27 0.48 0.58 7.05
CA VAL A 27 -0.46 -0.49 7.41
C VAL A 27 -1.46 -0.06 8.49
N PRO A 28 -1.02 0.51 9.63
CA PRO A 28 -1.97 0.93 10.65
C PRO A 28 -2.97 1.97 10.14
N LEU A 29 -2.50 2.88 9.30
CA LEU A 29 -3.36 3.94 8.76
C LEU A 29 -4.36 3.39 7.72
N ARG A 30 -3.93 2.46 6.88
CA ARG A 30 -4.84 1.75 5.96
C ARG A 30 -5.93 1.03 6.73
N ARG A 31 -5.57 0.33 7.80
CA ARG A 31 -6.54 -0.37 8.66
C ARG A 31 -7.53 0.59 9.29
N LYS A 32 -7.08 1.75 9.74
CA LYS A 32 -7.95 2.79 10.29
C LYS A 32 -8.99 3.26 9.27
N HIS A 33 -8.65 3.25 7.99
CA HIS A 33 -9.54 3.64 6.90
C HIS A 33 -10.33 2.48 6.29
N GLY A 34 -10.42 1.36 6.99
CA GLY A 34 -11.28 0.24 6.60
C GLY A 34 -10.64 -0.76 5.64
N PHE A 35 -9.34 -0.65 5.38
CA PHE A 35 -8.61 -1.62 4.58
C PHE A 35 -8.01 -2.71 5.45
N GLU A 36 -7.90 -3.91 4.88
CA GLU A 36 -7.15 -5.01 5.48
C GLU A 36 -5.98 -5.38 4.57
N VAL A 37 -4.85 -5.67 5.18
CA VAL A 37 -3.68 -6.15 4.46
C VAL A 37 -3.66 -7.67 4.56
N LEU A 38 -3.81 -8.35 3.42
CA LEU A 38 -3.88 -9.81 3.37
C LEU A 38 -2.51 -10.47 3.34
N GLY A 39 -1.51 -9.76 2.83
CA GLY A 39 -0.14 -10.25 2.79
C GLY A 39 0.78 -9.27 2.10
N ALA A 40 2.09 -9.46 2.31
CA ALA A 40 3.12 -8.64 1.68
C ALA A 40 4.42 -9.43 1.59
N TRP A 41 5.17 -9.20 0.53
CA TRP A 41 6.42 -9.91 0.26
C TRP A 41 7.43 -9.00 -0.44
N VAL A 42 8.70 -9.25 -0.19
CA VAL A 42 9.81 -8.62 -0.90
C VAL A 42 10.29 -9.59 -1.97
N ILE A 43 10.44 -9.09 -3.21
CA ILE A 43 11.08 -9.84 -4.29
C ILE A 43 12.50 -9.29 -4.43
N GLU A 44 13.47 -10.00 -3.83
CA GLU A 44 14.86 -9.54 -3.77
C GLU A 44 15.48 -9.36 -5.15
N GLU A 45 15.20 -10.28 -6.08
CA GLU A 45 15.79 -10.29 -7.40
C GLU A 45 15.48 -9.02 -8.22
N THR A 46 14.31 -8.45 -8.02
CA THR A 46 13.84 -7.31 -8.82
C THR A 46 13.71 -6.03 -8.01
N ASN A 47 14.03 -6.08 -6.72
CA ASN A 47 13.86 -4.96 -5.80
C ASN A 47 12.42 -4.44 -5.79
N GLN A 48 11.48 -5.37 -5.79
CA GLN A 48 10.06 -5.07 -5.76
C GLN A 48 9.41 -5.49 -4.45
N PHE A 49 8.35 -4.79 -4.11
CA PHE A 49 7.53 -5.06 -2.94
C PHE A 49 6.10 -5.31 -3.41
N VAL A 50 5.57 -6.48 -3.09
CA VAL A 50 4.22 -6.84 -3.48
C VAL A 50 3.35 -6.99 -2.24
N TRP A 51 2.14 -6.44 -2.29
CA TRP A 51 1.18 -6.58 -1.20
C TRP A 51 -0.25 -6.58 -1.72
N VAL A 52 -1.15 -7.12 -0.92
CA VAL A 52 -2.56 -7.25 -1.28
C VAL A 52 -3.41 -6.57 -0.21
N LEU A 53 -4.25 -5.66 -0.66
CA LEU A 53 -5.22 -4.93 0.15
C LEU A 53 -6.63 -5.43 -0.14
N GLU A 54 -7.48 -5.38 0.88
CA GLU A 54 -8.90 -5.70 0.76
C GLU A 54 -9.74 -4.60 1.39
N HIS A 55 -10.91 -4.33 0.82
CA HIS A 55 -11.90 -3.42 1.40
C HIS A 55 -13.28 -4.07 1.31
N GLU A 56 -13.99 -4.13 2.43
CA GLU A 56 -15.30 -4.79 2.51
C GLU A 56 -16.47 -3.89 2.09
N GLY A 57 -16.25 -2.59 2.05
CA GLY A 57 -17.30 -1.63 1.73
C GLY A 57 -17.89 -1.82 0.34
N LYS A 58 -19.12 -1.34 0.17
CA LYS A 58 -19.85 -1.41 -1.10
C LYS A 58 -19.52 -0.28 -2.05
N GLU A 59 -18.76 0.71 -1.57
CA GLU A 59 -18.34 1.84 -2.38
C GLU A 59 -17.32 1.40 -3.43
N ASP A 60 -17.29 2.11 -4.56
CA ASP A 60 -16.22 1.91 -5.52
C ASP A 60 -14.86 2.13 -4.84
N TRP A 61 -13.85 1.33 -5.20
CA TRP A 61 -12.53 1.39 -4.58
C TRP A 61 -11.93 2.80 -4.57
N SER A 62 -12.17 3.57 -5.62
CA SER A 62 -11.65 4.93 -5.73
C SER A 62 -12.11 5.83 -4.58
N VAL A 63 -13.26 5.58 -3.99
CA VAL A 63 -13.80 6.40 -2.89
C VAL A 63 -13.03 6.20 -1.60
N PRO A 64 -12.93 4.99 -1.01
CA PRO A 64 -12.14 4.80 0.20
C PRO A 64 -10.64 5.03 -0.03
N ASP A 65 -10.12 4.74 -1.22
CA ASP A 65 -8.72 4.96 -1.53
C ASP A 65 -8.39 6.46 -1.55
N ALA A 66 -9.23 7.29 -2.20
CA ALA A 66 -9.08 8.74 -2.18
C ALA A 66 -9.21 9.29 -0.76
N ARG A 67 -10.17 8.78 0.01
CA ARG A 67 -10.37 9.19 1.40
C ARG A 67 -9.12 8.95 2.24
N TYR A 68 -8.44 7.81 2.03
CA TYR A 68 -7.17 7.51 2.68
C TYR A 68 -6.09 8.53 2.31
N TYR A 69 -5.87 8.75 1.01
CA TYR A 69 -4.80 9.65 0.56
C TYR A 69 -5.06 11.12 0.90
N GLU A 70 -6.31 11.53 0.98
CA GLU A 70 -6.70 12.88 1.32
C GLU A 70 -6.78 13.13 2.83
N SER A 71 -6.70 12.08 3.65
CA SER A 71 -6.79 12.24 5.09
C SER A 71 -5.64 13.08 5.64
N PRO A 72 -5.91 13.89 6.69
CA PRO A 72 -4.85 14.65 7.36
C PRO A 72 -3.74 13.75 7.88
N GLU A 73 -4.09 12.55 8.34
CA GLU A 73 -3.12 11.59 8.86
C GLU A 73 -2.15 11.13 7.77
N ARG A 74 -2.68 10.79 6.58
CA ARG A 74 -1.81 10.36 5.46
C ARG A 74 -0.94 11.49 4.97
N LYS A 75 -1.51 12.68 4.83
CA LYS A 75 -0.76 13.87 4.43
C LYS A 75 0.26 14.29 5.46
N GLY A 76 0.01 13.95 6.72
CA GLY A 76 0.89 14.25 7.84
C GLY A 76 2.07 13.30 7.99
N LEU A 77 2.13 12.22 7.21
CA LEU A 77 3.31 11.34 7.21
C LEU A 77 4.45 12.07 6.51
N LYS A 78 5.37 12.58 7.30
CA LYS A 78 6.54 13.33 6.81
C LYS A 78 7.81 12.80 7.48
N PRO A 79 8.78 12.36 6.67
CA PRO A 79 8.76 12.35 5.21
C PRO A 79 7.75 11.32 4.65
N ASP A 80 7.23 11.60 3.45
CA ASP A 80 6.26 10.74 2.80
C ASP A 80 6.89 9.37 2.49
N PRO A 81 6.28 8.24 2.95
CA PRO A 81 6.81 6.92 2.65
C PRO A 81 6.94 6.63 1.16
N ALA A 82 6.07 7.19 0.33
CA ALA A 82 6.10 6.99 -1.12
C ALA A 82 7.37 7.51 -1.79
N ARG A 83 8.19 8.30 -1.10
CA ARG A 83 9.47 8.77 -1.64
C ARG A 83 10.44 7.64 -1.97
N HIS A 84 10.25 6.46 -1.34
CA HIS A 84 11.07 5.28 -1.60
C HIS A 84 10.70 4.54 -2.89
N LEU A 85 9.62 4.94 -3.54
CA LEU A 85 9.03 4.16 -4.63
C LEU A 85 9.28 4.83 -5.98
N GLU A 86 9.68 4.01 -6.97
CA GLU A 86 9.84 4.46 -8.36
C GLU A 86 8.58 4.21 -9.17
N LYS A 87 7.97 3.04 -8.99
CA LYS A 87 6.77 2.61 -9.73
C LYS A 87 5.79 1.98 -8.77
N THR A 88 4.51 2.23 -9.00
CA THR A 88 3.46 1.76 -8.11
C THR A 88 2.28 1.13 -8.86
N PRO A 89 2.53 0.21 -9.80
CA PRO A 89 1.43 -0.42 -10.53
C PRO A 89 0.57 -1.28 -9.60
N HIS A 90 -0.70 -1.40 -9.97
CA HIS A 90 -1.66 -2.17 -9.20
C HIS A 90 -2.74 -2.75 -10.11
N TRP A 91 -3.37 -3.82 -9.66
CA TRP A 91 -4.43 -4.52 -10.38
C TRP A 91 -5.48 -5.01 -9.40
N PHE A 92 -6.74 -4.97 -9.81
CA PHE A 92 -7.77 -5.67 -9.06
C PHE A 92 -7.63 -7.16 -9.31
N VAL A 93 -7.83 -7.94 -8.26
CA VAL A 93 -7.73 -9.40 -8.31
C VAL A 93 -8.97 -10.01 -7.66
N ARG A 94 -9.26 -11.25 -8.03
CA ARG A 94 -10.33 -12.03 -7.42
C ARG A 94 -9.89 -13.47 -7.21
N ASP A 95 -10.56 -14.15 -6.33
CA ASP A 95 -10.35 -15.59 -6.16
C ASP A 95 -10.81 -16.34 -7.44
N PRO A 96 -10.15 -17.43 -7.78
CA PRO A 96 -10.48 -18.19 -8.98
C PRO A 96 -11.87 -18.87 -8.91
#